data_71786ede7a89ca235aaee76cc7a0027d
#
_entry.id   71786ede7a89ca235aaee76cc7a0027d
#
_cell.length_a   1.000
_cell.length_b   1.000
_cell.length_c   1.000
_cell.angle_alpha   90.00
_cell.angle_beta   90.00
_cell.angle_gamma   90.00
#
_symmetry.space_group_name_H-M   'P 1'
#
loop_
_entity.id
_entity.type
_entity.pdbx_description
1 polymer ?
#
loop_
_entity_poly.entity_id
_entity_poly.type
_entity_poly.pdbx_seq_one_letter_code
_entity_poly.pdbx_strand_id
1 'polypeptide(L)'
;MASLVHCLSSKKIQPEDERRMMITDNKPAPRRAKWWYSTFHIVTVIVGAGVLSLPYAMAYLGWGPGILMLLVSWGLTLNTMWQMIEMHECVAGTRFDRFHDLGRYAFGPKLGAWIVLPLQLIVQVGCDIVYMVVGGKCLYKFTEIACTNCTQLRKSYAILSFGAIHFFLSQLPNFNSVVGVSLLAALMSVSYSTIAWVACLSRGQSSDVSYGHKKISRTELMWRVCNALGQISFAFAGHAVTLEIQATIPSTPEKPSKIAMWKGVIVAYLINAICYFPVAIIGYWAFGRDISDDVITELENPEWLIASANLMVFVHMVGGYQVYLTEMN
;
A
#
# COMPACT_ATOMS: atom_id res chain seq x y z
N MET A 1 -2.85 -20.56 16.34
CA MET A 1 -2.99 -20.33 14.89
C MET A 1 -3.43 -21.58 14.13
N ALA A 2 -2.80 -22.72 14.27
CA ALA A 2 -3.32 -24.01 13.75
C ALA A 2 -4.79 -24.27 14.13
N SER A 3 -5.22 -23.81 15.30
CA SER A 3 -6.59 -23.89 15.80
C SER A 3 -7.62 -23.10 14.97
N LEU A 4 -7.27 -21.94 14.41
CA LEU A 4 -8.20 -21.13 13.60
C LEU A 4 -8.44 -21.78 12.23
N VAL A 5 -7.39 -22.26 11.61
CA VAL A 5 -7.46 -23.01 10.34
C VAL A 5 -8.20 -24.34 10.55
N HIS A 6 -7.98 -25.01 11.67
CA HIS A 6 -8.69 -26.23 12.02
C HIS A 6 -10.16 -25.97 12.38
N CYS A 7 -10.49 -24.87 13.03
CA CYS A 7 -11.86 -24.45 13.35
C CYS A 7 -12.64 -24.05 12.08
N LEU A 8 -12.02 -23.41 11.13
CA LEU A 8 -12.59 -23.07 9.82
C LEU A 8 -12.82 -24.34 8.98
N SER A 9 -11.90 -25.29 9.03
CA SER A 9 -12.01 -26.60 8.34
C SER A 9 -13.07 -27.52 8.90
N SER A 10 -13.47 -27.30 10.15
CA SER A 10 -14.43 -28.19 10.88
C SER A 10 -15.89 -27.75 10.76
N LYS A 11 -16.17 -26.55 10.25
CA LYS A 11 -17.53 -26.05 10.12
C LYS A 11 -18.18 -26.60 8.85
N LYS A 12 -19.05 -27.63 8.99
CA LYS A 12 -19.93 -28.11 7.91
C LYS A 12 -20.91 -26.98 7.59
N ILE A 13 -20.75 -26.38 6.42
CA ILE A 13 -21.70 -25.40 5.86
C ILE A 13 -23.00 -26.16 5.54
N GLN A 14 -24.15 -25.59 5.89
CA GLN A 14 -25.44 -26.11 5.47
C GLN A 14 -25.60 -25.97 3.96
N PRO A 15 -26.18 -26.94 3.22
CA PRO A 15 -26.28 -26.88 1.75
C PRO A 15 -27.03 -25.67 1.19
N GLU A 16 -27.90 -25.03 1.98
CA GLU A 16 -28.61 -23.81 1.59
C GLU A 16 -27.73 -22.57 1.63
N ASP A 17 -26.78 -22.52 2.57
CA ASP A 17 -25.81 -21.42 2.65
C ASP A 17 -24.77 -21.50 1.51
N GLU A 18 -24.39 -22.73 1.11
CA GLU A 18 -23.56 -22.94 -0.10
C GLU A 18 -24.26 -22.43 -1.36
N ARG A 19 -25.56 -22.69 -1.54
CA ARG A 19 -26.31 -22.17 -2.71
C ARG A 19 -26.42 -20.64 -2.70
N ARG A 20 -26.60 -20.02 -1.56
CA ARG A 20 -26.66 -18.54 -1.47
C ARG A 20 -25.31 -17.86 -1.71
N MET A 21 -24.19 -18.52 -1.36
CA MET A 21 -22.83 -18.01 -1.68
C MET A 21 -22.47 -18.17 -3.16
N MET A 22 -23.03 -19.18 -3.86
CA MET A 22 -22.77 -19.43 -5.28
C MET A 22 -23.59 -18.56 -6.24
N ILE A 23 -24.64 -17.85 -5.77
CA ILE A 23 -25.51 -17.00 -6.61
C ILE A 23 -25.04 -15.52 -6.54
N THR A 24 -23.76 -15.24 -6.66
CA THR A 24 -23.30 -14.00 -7.23
C THR A 24 -22.94 -14.27 -8.69
N ASP A 25 -23.93 -13.98 -9.53
CA ASP A 25 -23.96 -14.24 -10.96
C ASP A 25 -23.03 -13.26 -11.72
N ASN A 26 -21.72 -13.37 -11.47
CA ASN A 26 -20.71 -12.76 -12.32
C ASN A 26 -19.84 -13.89 -12.87
N LYS A 27 -19.93 -14.12 -14.18
CA LYS A 27 -18.99 -15.01 -14.88
C LYS A 27 -17.58 -14.57 -14.51
N PRO A 28 -16.80 -15.44 -13.84
CA PRO A 28 -15.46 -15.05 -13.42
C PRO A 28 -14.66 -14.67 -14.66
N ALA A 29 -14.03 -13.51 -14.63
CA ALA A 29 -13.08 -13.08 -15.66
C ALA A 29 -12.06 -14.21 -15.92
N PRO A 30 -11.58 -14.43 -17.14
CA PRO A 30 -10.69 -15.53 -17.45
C PRO A 30 -9.43 -15.47 -16.58
N ARG A 31 -9.30 -16.40 -15.64
CA ARG A 31 -8.18 -16.53 -14.69
C ARG A 31 -6.92 -16.91 -15.46
N ARG A 32 -6.08 -15.95 -15.82
CA ARG A 32 -4.86 -16.16 -16.63
C ARG A 32 -3.59 -15.58 -15.99
N ALA A 33 -3.70 -15.01 -14.78
CA ALA A 33 -2.58 -14.37 -14.11
C ALA A 33 -1.49 -15.38 -13.75
N LYS A 34 -0.24 -14.99 -13.98
CA LYS A 34 0.94 -15.74 -13.59
C LYS A 34 1.50 -15.11 -12.29
N TRP A 35 2.39 -15.79 -11.58
CA TRP A 35 3.00 -15.34 -10.33
C TRP A 35 3.59 -13.92 -10.38
N TRP A 36 4.17 -13.50 -11.51
CA TRP A 36 4.76 -12.18 -11.68
C TRP A 36 3.71 -11.05 -11.78
N TYR A 37 2.47 -11.34 -12.22
CA TYR A 37 1.35 -10.41 -12.12
C TYR A 37 1.06 -10.07 -10.64
N SER A 38 1.00 -11.07 -9.80
CA SER A 38 0.81 -10.86 -8.36
C SER A 38 1.91 -10.00 -7.78
N THR A 39 3.16 -10.20 -8.20
CA THR A 39 4.28 -9.37 -7.76
C THR A 39 4.04 -7.90 -8.05
N PHE A 40 3.69 -7.53 -9.28
CA PHE A 40 3.48 -6.12 -9.63
C PHE A 40 2.31 -5.49 -8.88
N HIS A 41 1.19 -6.19 -8.81
CA HIS A 41 0.02 -5.70 -8.08
C HIS A 41 0.34 -5.50 -6.61
N ILE A 42 1.00 -6.46 -5.97
CA ILE A 42 1.40 -6.36 -4.55
C ILE A 42 2.41 -5.22 -4.34
N VAL A 43 3.42 -5.08 -5.21
CA VAL A 43 4.36 -3.96 -5.14
C VAL A 43 3.64 -2.63 -5.27
N THR A 44 2.72 -2.49 -6.24
CA THR A 44 1.95 -1.26 -6.45
C THR A 44 1.10 -0.90 -5.23
N VAL A 45 0.53 -1.91 -4.57
CA VAL A 45 -0.33 -1.69 -3.41
C VAL A 45 0.47 -1.39 -2.14
N ILE A 46 1.56 -2.11 -1.89
CA ILE A 46 2.37 -1.93 -0.68
C ILE A 46 3.30 -0.72 -0.83
N VAL A 47 4.08 -0.64 -1.91
CA VAL A 47 5.07 0.44 -2.10
C VAL A 47 4.40 1.69 -2.66
N GLY A 48 3.58 2.32 -1.83
CA GLY A 48 2.93 3.61 -2.10
C GLY A 48 3.73 4.79 -1.53
N ALA A 49 3.11 5.98 -1.50
CA ALA A 49 3.74 7.18 -0.94
C ALA A 49 4.08 7.07 0.55
N GLY A 50 3.52 6.10 1.27
CA GLY A 50 3.84 5.83 2.67
C GLY A 50 5.34 5.61 2.93
N VAL A 51 6.11 5.13 1.94
CA VAL A 51 7.56 4.99 2.07
C VAL A 51 8.26 6.32 2.34
N LEU A 52 7.76 7.42 1.77
CA LEU A 52 8.36 8.75 1.89
C LEU A 52 8.19 9.37 3.27
N SER A 53 7.23 8.90 4.06
CA SER A 53 6.99 9.34 5.44
C SER A 53 7.74 8.50 6.49
N LEU A 54 8.36 7.39 6.11
CA LEU A 54 9.07 6.52 7.06
C LEU A 54 10.22 7.21 7.81
N PRO A 55 11.03 8.10 7.18
CA PRO A 55 12.05 8.84 7.93
C PRO A 55 11.46 9.75 9.02
N TYR A 56 10.30 10.35 8.75
CA TYR A 56 9.56 11.14 9.74
C TYR A 56 9.06 10.27 10.90
N ALA A 57 8.56 9.08 10.64
CA ALA A 57 8.21 8.13 11.68
C ALA A 57 9.42 7.75 12.54
N MET A 58 10.58 7.53 11.91
CA MET A 58 11.86 7.30 12.60
C MET A 58 12.27 8.47 13.50
N ALA A 59 11.98 9.71 13.09
CA ALA A 59 12.33 10.92 13.86
C ALA A 59 11.62 10.99 15.22
N TYR A 60 10.42 10.44 15.35
CA TYR A 60 9.68 10.38 16.63
C TYR A 60 9.95 9.10 17.42
N LEU A 61 10.25 8.00 16.77
CA LEU A 61 10.55 6.74 17.44
C LEU A 61 12.02 6.64 17.89
N GLY A 62 12.93 7.32 17.18
CA GLY A 62 14.37 7.18 17.35
C GLY A 62 14.93 5.92 16.68
N TRP A 63 16.26 5.77 16.69
CA TRP A 63 16.97 4.70 15.99
C TRP A 63 16.52 3.30 16.42
N GLY A 64 16.62 2.98 17.71
CA GLY A 64 16.34 1.64 18.22
C GLY A 64 14.87 1.23 18.01
N PRO A 65 13.90 1.93 18.62
CA PRO A 65 12.49 1.61 18.46
C PRO A 65 12.00 1.72 17.01
N GLY A 66 12.49 2.70 16.25
CA GLY A 66 12.10 2.88 14.85
C GLY A 66 12.50 1.70 13.96
N ILE A 67 13.76 1.27 14.01
CA ILE A 67 14.23 0.11 13.24
C ILE A 67 13.50 -1.16 13.70
N LEU A 68 13.35 -1.34 15.01
CA LEU A 68 12.63 -2.49 15.55
C LEU A 68 11.20 -2.55 15.02
N MET A 69 10.47 -1.42 15.04
CA MET A 69 9.10 -1.36 14.56
C MET A 69 8.99 -1.62 13.05
N LEU A 70 9.93 -1.13 12.25
CA LEU A 70 9.98 -1.44 10.82
C LEU A 70 10.18 -2.94 10.58
N LEU A 71 11.14 -3.58 11.26
CA LEU A 71 11.41 -5.01 11.14
C LEU A 71 10.22 -5.87 11.61
N VAL A 72 9.65 -5.51 12.75
CA VAL A 72 8.47 -6.21 13.31
C VAL A 72 7.29 -6.07 12.36
N SER A 73 6.99 -4.87 11.86
CA SER A 73 5.90 -4.64 10.92
C SER A 73 6.11 -5.42 9.62
N TRP A 74 7.31 -5.40 9.05
CA TRP A 74 7.64 -6.16 7.86
C TRP A 74 7.42 -7.68 8.06
N GLY A 75 7.91 -8.24 9.17
CA GLY A 75 7.76 -9.67 9.47
C GLY A 75 6.31 -10.07 9.80
N LEU A 76 5.59 -9.24 10.57
CA LEU A 76 4.19 -9.50 10.91
C LEU A 76 3.29 -9.43 9.68
N THR A 77 3.48 -8.43 8.82
CA THR A 77 2.66 -8.28 7.61
C THR A 77 2.94 -9.39 6.61
N LEU A 78 4.19 -9.85 6.46
CA LEU A 78 4.51 -11.02 5.65
C LEU A 78 3.82 -12.30 6.19
N ASN A 79 3.82 -12.48 7.51
CA ASN A 79 3.15 -13.63 8.14
C ASN A 79 1.62 -13.58 7.95
N THR A 80 1.00 -12.42 8.15
CA THR A 80 -0.45 -12.26 7.96
C THR A 80 -0.85 -12.39 6.49
N MET A 81 0.00 -11.93 5.57
CA MET A 81 -0.17 -12.14 4.14
C MET A 81 -0.16 -13.63 3.78
N TRP A 82 0.79 -14.40 4.33
CA TRP A 82 0.82 -15.85 4.17
C TRP A 82 -0.46 -16.51 4.67
N GLN A 83 -0.95 -16.11 5.84
CA GLN A 83 -2.20 -16.66 6.40
C GLN A 83 -3.40 -16.39 5.48
N MET A 84 -3.49 -15.18 4.91
CA MET A 84 -4.57 -14.84 3.98
C MET A 84 -4.52 -15.68 2.70
N ILE A 85 -3.34 -15.90 2.15
CA ILE A 85 -3.12 -16.73 0.96
C ILE A 85 -3.58 -18.18 1.22
N GLU A 86 -3.26 -18.74 2.38
CA GLU A 86 -3.70 -20.07 2.77
C GLU A 86 -5.22 -20.15 2.98
N MET A 87 -5.84 -19.08 3.53
CA MET A 87 -7.28 -19.05 3.76
C MET A 87 -8.11 -18.91 2.49
N HIS A 88 -7.55 -18.41 1.39
CA HIS A 88 -8.27 -18.19 0.13
C HIS A 88 -8.94 -19.48 -0.43
N GLU A 89 -8.28 -20.63 -0.30
CA GLU A 89 -8.75 -21.94 -0.80
C GLU A 89 -8.81 -22.98 0.34
N CYS A 90 -9.04 -22.55 1.57
CA CYS A 90 -9.01 -23.45 2.74
C CYS A 90 -10.20 -24.43 2.80
N VAL A 91 -11.29 -24.15 2.10
CA VAL A 91 -12.47 -25.01 2.01
C VAL A 91 -12.52 -25.68 0.64
N ALA A 92 -12.63 -27.00 0.62
CA ALA A 92 -12.68 -27.75 -0.63
C ALA A 92 -13.85 -27.29 -1.51
N GLY A 93 -13.55 -26.92 -2.76
CA GLY A 93 -14.57 -26.47 -3.72
C GLY A 93 -14.98 -24.99 -3.56
N THR A 94 -14.48 -24.28 -2.56
CA THR A 94 -14.82 -22.85 -2.33
C THR A 94 -13.56 -21.98 -2.42
N ARG A 95 -13.71 -20.80 -3.03
CA ARG A 95 -12.65 -19.77 -3.08
C ARG A 95 -13.21 -18.49 -2.49
N PHE A 96 -12.47 -17.92 -1.56
CA PHE A 96 -12.82 -16.64 -0.94
C PHE A 96 -12.13 -15.51 -1.71
N ASP A 97 -12.69 -15.14 -2.84
CA ASP A 97 -12.12 -14.17 -3.76
C ASP A 97 -12.14 -12.72 -3.19
N ARG A 98 -12.97 -12.47 -2.15
CA ARG A 98 -13.09 -11.17 -1.50
C ARG A 98 -12.88 -11.26 0.02
N PHE A 99 -12.31 -10.23 0.60
CA PHE A 99 -12.03 -10.18 2.04
C PHE A 99 -13.30 -10.30 2.91
N HIS A 100 -14.39 -9.67 2.49
CA HIS A 100 -15.67 -9.75 3.21
C HIS A 100 -16.31 -11.15 3.14
N ASP A 101 -16.09 -11.92 2.06
CA ASP A 101 -16.61 -13.30 1.96
C ASP A 101 -15.91 -14.21 2.98
N LEU A 102 -14.60 -14.07 3.13
CA LEU A 102 -13.84 -14.75 4.17
C LEU A 102 -14.33 -14.35 5.57
N GLY A 103 -14.62 -13.06 5.79
CA GLY A 103 -15.17 -12.57 7.06
C GLY A 103 -16.57 -13.13 7.36
N ARG A 104 -17.44 -13.20 6.35
CA ARG A 104 -18.78 -13.82 6.49
C ARG A 104 -18.69 -15.31 6.79
N TYR A 105 -17.75 -15.99 6.19
CA TYR A 105 -17.52 -17.40 6.50
C TYR A 105 -17.01 -17.60 7.94
N ALA A 106 -16.06 -16.78 8.40
CA ALA A 106 -15.46 -16.91 9.72
C ALA A 106 -16.44 -16.56 10.87
N PHE A 107 -17.19 -15.47 10.76
CA PHE A 107 -18.04 -14.91 11.81
C PHE A 107 -19.53 -15.13 11.59
N GLY A 108 -19.91 -15.70 10.44
CA GLY A 108 -21.31 -15.86 10.02
C GLY A 108 -21.81 -14.68 9.17
N PRO A 109 -22.92 -14.87 8.41
CA PRO A 109 -23.31 -13.98 7.33
C PRO A 109 -23.65 -12.56 7.80
N LYS A 110 -24.29 -12.40 8.96
CA LYS A 110 -24.65 -11.07 9.50
C LYS A 110 -23.49 -10.43 10.24
N LEU A 111 -22.88 -11.13 11.20
CA LEU A 111 -21.84 -10.58 12.06
C LEU A 111 -20.56 -10.29 11.25
N GLY A 112 -20.17 -11.18 10.33
CA GLY A 112 -19.03 -10.98 9.46
C GLY A 112 -19.18 -9.74 8.58
N ALA A 113 -20.36 -9.54 7.98
CA ALA A 113 -20.63 -8.31 7.21
C ALA A 113 -20.57 -7.07 8.08
N TRP A 114 -21.20 -7.07 9.26
CA TRP A 114 -21.23 -5.90 10.16
C TRP A 114 -19.86 -5.53 10.74
N ILE A 115 -18.97 -6.48 10.94
CA ILE A 115 -17.60 -6.21 11.45
C ILE A 115 -16.67 -5.84 10.30
N VAL A 116 -16.66 -6.62 9.22
CA VAL A 116 -15.64 -6.50 8.17
C VAL A 116 -15.89 -5.31 7.25
N LEU A 117 -17.13 -5.11 6.77
CA LEU A 117 -17.45 -4.06 5.81
C LEU A 117 -17.18 -2.65 6.34
N PRO A 118 -17.59 -2.26 7.58
CA PRO A 118 -17.30 -0.92 8.06
C PRO A 118 -15.80 -0.66 8.23
N LEU A 119 -15.05 -1.64 8.72
CA LEU A 119 -13.60 -1.51 8.89
C LEU A 119 -12.90 -1.40 7.53
N GLN A 120 -13.29 -2.21 6.56
CA GLN A 120 -12.77 -2.16 5.20
C GLN A 120 -13.08 -0.80 4.54
N LEU A 121 -14.31 -0.29 4.67
CA LEU A 121 -14.70 1.02 4.15
C LEU A 121 -13.92 2.16 4.79
N ILE A 122 -13.72 2.14 6.11
CA ILE A 122 -12.93 3.17 6.81
C ILE A 122 -11.49 3.20 6.28
N VAL A 123 -10.86 2.04 6.14
CA VAL A 123 -9.51 1.94 5.60
C VAL A 123 -9.47 2.41 4.15
N GLN A 124 -10.42 1.98 3.33
CA GLN A 124 -10.49 2.34 1.92
C GLN A 124 -10.65 3.85 1.72
N VAL A 125 -11.63 4.46 2.38
CA VAL A 125 -11.85 5.92 2.32
C VAL A 125 -10.61 6.68 2.83
N GLY A 126 -9.97 6.18 3.89
CA GLY A 126 -8.71 6.74 4.39
C GLY A 126 -7.59 6.69 3.35
N CYS A 127 -7.41 5.55 2.70
CA CYS A 127 -6.44 5.40 1.60
C CYS A 127 -6.74 6.36 0.44
N ASP A 128 -7.99 6.44 0.00
CA ASP A 128 -8.42 7.31 -1.11
C ASP A 128 -8.13 8.79 -0.80
N ILE A 129 -8.40 9.24 0.43
CA ILE A 129 -8.07 10.60 0.87
C ILE A 129 -6.56 10.84 0.80
N VAL A 130 -5.74 9.89 1.29
CA VAL A 130 -4.28 10.01 1.23
C VAL A 130 -3.79 10.07 -0.22
N TYR A 131 -4.32 9.21 -1.11
CA TYR A 131 -3.97 9.24 -2.53
C TYR A 131 -4.29 10.59 -3.19
N MET A 132 -5.47 11.16 -2.90
CA MET A 132 -5.88 12.47 -3.42
C MET A 132 -4.95 13.59 -2.94
N VAL A 133 -4.64 13.61 -1.64
CA VAL A 133 -3.81 14.66 -1.03
C VAL A 133 -2.36 14.56 -1.51
N VAL A 134 -1.79 13.36 -1.48
CA VAL A 134 -0.38 13.16 -1.88
C VAL A 134 -0.21 13.38 -3.37
N GLY A 135 -1.07 12.79 -4.22
CA GLY A 135 -1.01 12.99 -5.66
C GLY A 135 -1.14 14.47 -6.05
N GLY A 136 -2.07 15.19 -5.39
CA GLY A 136 -2.20 16.64 -5.60
C GLY A 136 -0.99 17.45 -5.11
N LYS A 137 -0.40 17.11 -3.96
CA LYS A 137 0.84 17.75 -3.47
C LYS A 137 2.01 17.52 -4.44
N CYS A 138 2.18 16.30 -4.95
CA CYS A 138 3.24 15.98 -5.90
C CYS A 138 3.06 16.71 -7.24
N LEU A 139 1.82 16.81 -7.74
CA LEU A 139 1.52 17.60 -8.92
C LEU A 139 1.85 19.08 -8.70
N TYR A 140 1.47 19.64 -7.54
CA TYR A 140 1.80 21.01 -7.17
C TYR A 140 3.32 21.22 -7.17
N LYS A 141 4.08 20.35 -6.50
CA LYS A 141 5.55 20.46 -6.39
C LYS A 141 6.23 20.31 -7.75
N PHE A 142 5.75 19.38 -8.57
CA PHE A 142 6.24 19.24 -9.94
C PHE A 142 6.04 20.53 -10.76
N THR A 143 4.84 21.11 -10.71
CA THR A 143 4.54 22.35 -11.47
C THR A 143 5.33 23.56 -10.93
N GLU A 144 5.58 23.62 -9.62
CA GLU A 144 6.38 24.65 -8.98
C GLU A 144 7.82 24.67 -9.53
N ILE A 145 8.43 23.49 -9.66
CA ILE A 145 9.81 23.34 -10.14
C ILE A 145 9.88 23.46 -11.66
N ALA A 146 8.94 22.85 -12.39
CA ALA A 146 8.97 22.78 -13.86
C ALA A 146 8.66 24.13 -14.53
N CYS A 147 7.98 25.03 -13.85
CA CYS A 147 7.54 26.30 -14.42
C CYS A 147 7.81 27.48 -13.50
N THR A 148 9.01 28.04 -13.59
CA THR A 148 9.47 29.19 -12.78
C THR A 148 8.75 30.51 -13.10
N ASN A 149 8.18 30.66 -14.30
CA ASN A 149 7.51 31.88 -14.77
C ASN A 149 5.99 31.75 -14.91
N CYS A 150 5.39 30.62 -14.47
CA CYS A 150 3.94 30.44 -14.53
C CYS A 150 3.26 30.96 -13.26
N THR A 151 2.00 31.35 -13.40
CA THR A 151 1.13 31.57 -12.23
C THR A 151 1.03 30.27 -11.44
N GLN A 152 1.62 30.24 -10.24
CA GLN A 152 1.62 29.02 -9.43
C GLN A 152 0.20 28.57 -9.12
N LEU A 153 -0.08 27.30 -9.40
CA LEU A 153 -1.34 26.65 -9.06
C LEU A 153 -1.47 26.61 -7.52
N ARG A 154 -2.61 26.99 -6.96
CA ARG A 154 -2.81 26.77 -5.52
C ARG A 154 -2.87 25.28 -5.23
N LYS A 155 -2.34 24.83 -4.08
CA LYS A 155 -2.34 23.41 -3.65
C LYS A 155 -3.73 22.78 -3.73
N SER A 156 -4.78 23.53 -3.37
CA SER A 156 -6.17 23.05 -3.45
C SER A 156 -6.61 22.75 -4.88
N TYR A 157 -6.20 23.55 -5.86
CA TYR A 157 -6.53 23.29 -7.27
C TYR A 157 -5.77 22.08 -7.82
N ALA A 158 -4.52 21.86 -7.39
CA ALA A 158 -3.78 20.68 -7.76
C ALA A 158 -4.45 19.39 -7.23
N ILE A 159 -4.93 19.40 -5.98
CA ILE A 159 -5.70 18.29 -5.39
C ILE A 159 -7.02 18.08 -6.14
N LEU A 160 -7.75 19.15 -6.45
CA LEU A 160 -9.00 19.06 -7.22
C LEU A 160 -8.77 18.54 -8.65
N SER A 161 -7.69 18.97 -9.30
CA SER A 161 -7.31 18.47 -10.64
C SER A 161 -7.01 16.98 -10.61
N PHE A 162 -6.28 16.52 -9.58
CA PHE A 162 -6.01 15.11 -9.37
C PHE A 162 -7.30 14.31 -9.16
N GLY A 163 -8.22 14.81 -8.32
CA GLY A 163 -9.53 14.22 -8.10
C GLY A 163 -10.38 14.15 -9.37
N ALA A 164 -10.35 15.20 -10.20
CA ALA A 164 -11.05 15.21 -11.48
C ALA A 164 -10.50 14.16 -12.45
N ILE A 165 -9.17 13.99 -12.52
CA ILE A 165 -8.56 12.92 -13.32
C ILE A 165 -9.08 11.55 -12.88
N HIS A 166 -9.14 11.29 -11.58
CA HIS A 166 -9.66 10.02 -11.05
C HIS A 166 -11.13 9.81 -11.32
N PHE A 167 -11.93 10.88 -11.23
CA PHE A 167 -13.35 10.81 -11.57
C PHE A 167 -13.57 10.36 -13.03
N PHE A 168 -12.80 10.88 -13.98
CA PHE A 168 -12.88 10.45 -15.37
C PHE A 168 -12.32 9.05 -15.59
N LEU A 169 -11.18 8.71 -14.95
CA LEU A 169 -10.58 7.39 -15.07
C LEU A 169 -11.46 6.28 -14.49
N SER A 170 -12.21 6.56 -13.44
CA SER A 170 -13.13 5.59 -12.82
C SER A 170 -14.32 5.21 -13.71
N GLN A 171 -14.62 6.02 -14.75
CA GLN A 171 -15.69 5.73 -15.71
C GLN A 171 -15.25 4.80 -16.85
N LEU A 172 -13.94 4.46 -16.94
CA LEU A 172 -13.42 3.62 -18.00
C LEU A 172 -13.67 2.14 -17.70
N PRO A 173 -14.42 1.40 -18.54
CA PRO A 173 -14.89 0.04 -18.22
C PRO A 173 -13.88 -1.09 -18.44
N ASN A 174 -12.64 -0.82 -18.83
CA ASN A 174 -11.70 -1.84 -19.28
C ASN A 174 -10.58 -2.16 -18.30
N PHE A 175 -10.77 -3.27 -17.57
CA PHE A 175 -9.81 -3.88 -16.63
C PHE A 175 -8.56 -4.50 -17.26
N ASN A 176 -8.58 -4.84 -18.54
CA ASN A 176 -7.40 -5.44 -19.20
C ASN A 176 -6.20 -4.47 -19.30
N SER A 177 -6.42 -3.17 -19.12
CA SER A 177 -5.35 -2.16 -19.06
C SER A 177 -4.69 -2.05 -17.67
N VAL A 178 -5.33 -2.57 -16.62
CA VAL A 178 -4.85 -2.45 -15.23
C VAL A 178 -3.48 -3.11 -15.02
N VAL A 179 -3.19 -4.19 -15.74
CA VAL A 179 -1.88 -4.87 -15.65
C VAL A 179 -0.73 -3.95 -16.07
N GLY A 180 -0.88 -3.27 -17.20
CA GLY A 180 0.14 -2.33 -17.67
C GLY A 180 0.28 -1.13 -16.75
N VAL A 181 -0.83 -0.62 -16.23
CA VAL A 181 -0.87 0.49 -15.27
C VAL A 181 -0.21 0.09 -13.96
N SER A 182 -0.49 -1.11 -13.43
CA SER A 182 0.15 -1.61 -12.21
C SER A 182 1.65 -1.84 -12.40
N LEU A 183 2.07 -2.36 -13.55
CA LEU A 183 3.50 -2.51 -13.86
C LEU A 183 4.19 -1.13 -13.88
N LEU A 184 3.59 -0.14 -14.55
CA LEU A 184 4.11 1.22 -14.58
C LEU A 184 4.17 1.81 -13.16
N ALA A 185 3.10 1.67 -12.38
CA ALA A 185 3.05 2.14 -11.00
C ALA A 185 4.12 1.47 -10.12
N ALA A 186 4.33 0.15 -10.26
CA ALA A 186 5.39 -0.57 -9.54
C ALA A 186 6.80 -0.07 -9.93
N LEU A 187 7.05 0.17 -11.22
CA LEU A 187 8.32 0.74 -11.69
C LEU A 187 8.54 2.15 -11.13
N MET A 188 7.49 2.99 -11.12
CA MET A 188 7.55 4.32 -10.52
C MET A 188 7.86 4.25 -9.03
N SER A 189 7.23 3.31 -8.29
CA SER A 189 7.49 3.10 -6.85
C SER A 189 8.95 2.82 -6.53
N VAL A 190 9.54 1.89 -7.24
CA VAL A 190 10.96 1.53 -7.08
C VAL A 190 11.85 2.73 -7.45
N SER A 191 11.50 3.43 -8.52
CA SER A 191 12.29 4.56 -9.02
C SER A 191 12.30 5.72 -8.03
N TYR A 192 11.12 6.23 -7.60
CA TYR A 192 11.11 7.37 -6.67
C TYR A 192 11.65 7.00 -5.28
N SER A 193 11.44 5.76 -4.82
CA SER A 193 12.06 5.29 -3.56
C SER A 193 13.58 5.28 -3.67
N THR A 194 14.10 4.80 -4.81
CA THR A 194 15.56 4.80 -5.06
C THR A 194 16.10 6.22 -5.13
N ILE A 195 15.43 7.13 -5.84
CA ILE A 195 15.81 8.54 -5.90
C ILE A 195 15.82 9.14 -4.49
N ALA A 196 14.82 8.87 -3.67
CA ALA A 196 14.72 9.42 -2.32
C ALA A 196 15.96 9.07 -1.46
N TRP A 197 16.32 7.77 -1.32
CA TRP A 197 17.45 7.41 -0.47
C TRP A 197 18.81 7.75 -1.10
N VAL A 198 18.97 7.66 -2.43
CA VAL A 198 20.21 8.03 -3.12
C VAL A 198 20.46 9.54 -3.00
N ALA A 199 19.42 10.37 -3.19
CA ALA A 199 19.53 11.81 -3.05
C ALA A 199 19.84 12.22 -1.61
N CYS A 200 19.22 11.58 -0.60
CA CYS A 200 19.60 11.77 0.81
C CYS A 200 21.07 11.42 1.08
N LEU A 201 21.54 10.31 0.50
CA LEU A 201 22.92 9.86 0.67
C LEU A 201 23.90 10.84 -0.01
N SER A 202 23.56 11.32 -1.21
CA SER A 202 24.38 12.27 -1.97
C SER A 202 24.43 13.65 -1.31
N ARG A 203 23.35 14.09 -0.67
CA ARG A 203 23.32 15.32 0.12
C ARG A 203 24.22 15.22 1.33
N GLY A 204 24.34 14.03 1.91
CA GLY A 204 25.07 13.80 3.14
C GLY A 204 24.34 14.33 4.37
N GLN A 205 24.96 14.20 5.52
CA GLN A 205 24.47 14.68 6.79
C GLN A 205 24.75 16.19 6.95
N SER A 206 23.76 16.96 7.37
CA SER A 206 23.96 18.36 7.74
C SER A 206 24.76 18.46 9.05
N SER A 207 25.58 19.52 9.20
CA SER A 207 26.37 19.78 10.41
C SER A 207 25.52 19.92 11.68
N ASP A 208 24.27 20.34 11.55
CA ASP A 208 23.33 20.64 12.65
C ASP A 208 22.33 19.54 12.92
N VAL A 209 22.50 18.34 12.32
CA VAL A 209 21.57 17.22 12.52
C VAL A 209 21.58 16.73 13.96
N SER A 210 20.41 16.65 14.55
CA SER A 210 20.18 16.13 15.90
C SER A 210 19.20 14.96 15.86
N TYR A 211 19.52 13.91 16.61
CA TYR A 211 18.67 12.70 16.73
C TYR A 211 17.90 12.59 18.05
N GLY A 212 18.01 13.61 18.91
CA GLY A 212 17.28 13.65 20.17
C GLY A 212 15.80 13.97 19.99
N HIS A 213 14.99 13.68 21.01
CA HIS A 213 13.58 14.08 20.99
C HIS A 213 13.44 15.60 20.92
N LYS A 214 12.47 16.08 20.14
CA LYS A 214 12.07 17.49 20.15
C LYS A 214 11.60 17.83 21.58
N LYS A 215 11.91 19.07 22.03
CA LYS A 215 11.41 19.59 23.32
C LYS A 215 9.91 19.90 23.19
N ILE A 216 9.08 18.88 23.30
CA ILE A 216 7.61 18.97 23.23
C ILE A 216 7.03 18.40 24.51
N SER A 217 5.75 18.69 24.80
CA SER A 217 5.07 18.14 25.95
C SER A 217 4.97 16.60 25.85
N ARG A 218 4.86 15.92 27.02
CA ARG A 218 4.70 14.45 27.03
C ARG A 218 3.46 14.00 26.28
N THR A 219 2.38 14.73 26.39
CA THR A 219 1.12 14.44 25.69
C THR A 219 1.29 14.56 24.17
N GLU A 220 1.96 15.63 23.73
CA GLU A 220 2.24 15.81 22.31
C GLU A 220 3.17 14.71 21.77
N LEU A 221 4.22 14.36 22.53
CA LEU A 221 5.12 13.25 22.15
C LEU A 221 4.34 11.94 21.98
N MET A 222 3.44 11.62 22.93
CA MET A 222 2.60 10.43 22.82
C MET A 222 1.79 10.42 21.53
N TRP A 223 1.11 11.52 21.19
CA TRP A 223 0.34 11.61 19.94
C TRP A 223 1.21 11.49 18.70
N ARG A 224 2.41 12.08 18.72
CA ARG A 224 3.38 11.98 17.61
C ARG A 224 3.90 10.55 17.44
N VAL A 225 4.19 9.85 18.53
CA VAL A 225 4.58 8.43 18.49
C VAL A 225 3.42 7.56 17.95
N CYS A 226 2.19 7.78 18.40
CA CYS A 226 1.02 7.08 17.86
C CYS A 226 0.85 7.34 16.35
N ASN A 227 1.04 8.60 15.92
CA ASN A 227 1.02 8.95 14.51
C ASN A 227 2.13 8.24 13.71
N ALA A 228 3.37 8.21 14.24
CA ALA A 228 4.49 7.51 13.63
C ALA A 228 4.22 6.01 13.46
N LEU A 229 3.65 5.36 14.49
CA LEU A 229 3.23 3.96 14.39
C LEU A 229 2.11 3.77 13.36
N GLY A 230 1.17 4.71 13.29
CA GLY A 230 0.12 4.73 12.26
C GLY A 230 0.70 4.84 10.85
N GLN A 231 1.70 5.70 10.63
CA GLN A 231 2.39 5.83 9.35
C GLN A 231 3.12 4.56 8.94
N ILE A 232 3.83 3.89 9.87
CA ILE A 232 4.46 2.60 9.61
C ILE A 232 3.39 1.56 9.25
N SER A 233 2.30 1.48 10.03
CA SER A 233 1.22 0.54 9.75
C SER A 233 0.57 0.78 8.39
N PHE A 234 0.36 2.04 8.02
CA PHE A 234 -0.16 2.44 6.71
C PHE A 234 0.82 2.07 5.57
N ALA A 235 2.12 2.31 5.75
CA ALA A 235 3.12 1.97 4.75
C ALA A 235 3.15 0.46 4.44
N PHE A 236 2.91 -0.40 5.42
CA PHE A 236 2.83 -1.86 5.23
C PHE A 236 1.41 -2.37 4.96
N ALA A 237 0.42 -1.51 4.73
CA ALA A 237 -0.94 -1.90 4.34
C ALA A 237 -0.94 -2.54 2.94
N GLY A 238 -1.98 -3.33 2.64
CA GLY A 238 -2.11 -3.98 1.32
C GLY A 238 -2.78 -5.35 1.38
N HIS A 239 -3.20 -5.76 2.57
CA HIS A 239 -3.81 -7.07 2.77
C HIS A 239 -5.20 -7.17 2.14
N ALA A 240 -5.96 -6.08 2.09
CA ALA A 240 -7.34 -6.08 1.56
C ALA A 240 -7.40 -6.60 0.12
N VAL A 241 -6.44 -6.22 -0.72
CA VAL A 241 -6.34 -6.58 -2.15
C VAL A 241 -5.83 -7.99 -2.41
N THR A 242 -5.23 -8.62 -1.41
CA THR A 242 -4.49 -9.89 -1.59
C THR A 242 -5.36 -11.00 -2.15
N LEU A 243 -6.58 -11.18 -1.61
CA LEU A 243 -7.49 -12.23 -2.02
C LEU A 243 -7.98 -12.01 -3.46
N GLU A 244 -8.23 -10.77 -3.84
CA GLU A 244 -8.67 -10.40 -5.19
C GLU A 244 -7.57 -10.61 -6.23
N ILE A 245 -6.32 -10.26 -5.89
CA ILE A 245 -5.16 -10.58 -6.73
C ILE A 245 -5.05 -12.10 -6.90
N GLN A 246 -5.19 -12.87 -5.82
CA GLN A 246 -5.13 -14.33 -5.86
C GLN A 246 -6.30 -14.93 -6.66
N ALA A 247 -7.47 -14.28 -6.65
CA ALA A 247 -8.64 -14.69 -7.43
C ALA A 247 -8.37 -14.70 -8.95
N THR A 248 -7.44 -13.85 -9.44
CA THR A 248 -7.07 -13.80 -10.86
C THR A 248 -6.18 -14.97 -11.29
N ILE A 249 -5.58 -15.71 -10.34
CA ILE A 249 -4.68 -16.82 -10.61
C ILE A 249 -5.48 -18.11 -10.85
N PRO A 250 -5.21 -18.86 -11.94
CA PRO A 250 -5.81 -20.16 -12.13
C PRO A 250 -5.38 -21.13 -11.01
N SER A 251 -6.32 -21.96 -10.55
CA SER A 251 -6.07 -22.96 -9.54
C SER A 251 -6.60 -24.32 -10.01
N THR A 252 -5.78 -25.35 -9.83
CA THR A 252 -6.15 -26.76 -10.04
C THR A 252 -5.70 -27.57 -8.83
N PRO A 253 -6.25 -28.77 -8.61
CA PRO A 253 -5.81 -29.63 -7.50
C PRO A 253 -4.29 -29.91 -7.52
N GLU A 254 -3.69 -30.02 -8.72
CA GLU A 254 -2.25 -30.26 -8.87
C GLU A 254 -1.41 -28.98 -8.73
N LYS A 255 -1.99 -27.82 -9.05
CA LYS A 255 -1.31 -26.50 -9.00
C LYS A 255 -2.22 -25.47 -8.34
N PRO A 256 -2.34 -25.48 -7.00
CA PRO A 256 -3.17 -24.52 -6.28
C PRO A 256 -2.61 -23.08 -6.43
N SER A 257 -3.51 -22.10 -6.48
CA SER A 257 -3.18 -20.68 -6.72
C SER A 257 -2.21 -20.12 -5.69
N LYS A 258 -2.27 -20.64 -4.46
CA LYS A 258 -1.40 -20.23 -3.34
C LYS A 258 0.10 -20.35 -3.66
N ILE A 259 0.52 -21.36 -4.45
CA ILE A 259 1.95 -21.54 -4.79
C ILE A 259 2.45 -20.39 -5.67
N ALA A 260 1.67 -20.01 -6.68
CA ALA A 260 2.01 -18.90 -7.56
C ALA A 260 1.91 -17.56 -6.81
N MET A 261 0.87 -17.38 -6.01
CA MET A 261 0.67 -16.19 -5.20
C MET A 261 1.82 -15.98 -4.21
N TRP A 262 2.23 -17.02 -3.48
CA TRP A 262 3.30 -16.96 -2.50
C TRP A 262 4.65 -16.58 -3.12
N LYS A 263 4.97 -17.11 -4.32
CA LYS A 263 6.16 -16.70 -5.06
C LYS A 263 6.14 -15.20 -5.36
N GLY A 264 4.99 -14.69 -5.80
CA GLY A 264 4.80 -13.26 -6.08
C GLY A 264 4.98 -12.39 -4.83
N VAL A 265 4.41 -12.81 -3.71
CA VAL A 265 4.51 -12.11 -2.42
C VAL A 265 5.94 -12.03 -1.92
N ILE A 266 6.69 -13.14 -1.94
CA ILE A 266 8.11 -13.13 -1.50
C ILE A 266 8.91 -12.11 -2.29
N VAL A 267 8.80 -12.11 -3.62
CA VAL A 267 9.51 -11.14 -4.46
C VAL A 267 9.07 -9.71 -4.16
N ALA A 268 7.76 -9.47 -4.01
CA ALA A 268 7.23 -8.15 -3.66
C ALA A 268 7.74 -7.65 -2.30
N TYR A 269 7.81 -8.51 -1.29
CA TYR A 269 8.33 -8.16 0.04
C TYR A 269 9.85 -7.92 0.05
N LEU A 270 10.61 -8.59 -0.80
CA LEU A 270 12.03 -8.26 -1.00
C LEU A 270 12.20 -6.88 -1.64
N ILE A 271 11.40 -6.56 -2.67
CA ILE A 271 11.39 -5.22 -3.29
C ILE A 271 10.96 -4.17 -2.26
N ASN A 272 9.92 -4.44 -1.48
CA ASN A 272 9.47 -3.57 -0.40
C ASN A 272 10.60 -3.29 0.60
N ALA A 273 11.34 -4.31 1.04
CA ALA A 273 12.45 -4.14 1.97
C ALA A 273 13.56 -3.24 1.37
N ILE A 274 13.90 -3.44 0.09
CA ILE A 274 14.90 -2.63 -0.62
C ILE A 274 14.44 -1.16 -0.76
N CYS A 275 13.14 -0.91 -0.87
CA CYS A 275 12.59 0.45 -0.92
C CYS A 275 12.52 1.08 0.49
N TYR A 276 11.97 0.38 1.46
CA TYR A 276 11.57 0.95 2.75
C TYR A 276 12.74 1.16 3.71
N PHE A 277 13.57 0.14 3.92
CA PHE A 277 14.66 0.25 4.88
C PHE A 277 15.68 1.33 4.49
N PRO A 278 16.16 1.42 3.24
CA PRO A 278 17.08 2.49 2.87
C PRO A 278 16.46 3.88 3.01
N VAL A 279 15.21 4.08 2.55
CA VAL A 279 14.54 5.38 2.66
C VAL A 279 14.40 5.78 4.12
N ALA A 280 13.90 4.89 4.98
CA ALA A 280 13.70 5.17 6.40
C ALA A 280 15.02 5.50 7.12
N ILE A 281 16.04 4.66 6.93
CA ILE A 281 17.31 4.74 7.65
C ILE A 281 18.15 5.92 7.14
N ILE A 282 18.33 6.03 5.81
CA ILE A 282 19.17 7.06 5.20
C ILE A 282 18.47 8.42 5.28
N GLY A 283 17.16 8.50 5.09
CA GLY A 283 16.41 9.73 5.25
C GLY A 283 16.50 10.26 6.68
N TYR A 284 16.30 9.42 7.69
CA TYR A 284 16.47 9.83 9.09
C TYR A 284 17.93 10.18 9.42
N TRP A 285 18.91 9.46 8.86
CA TRP A 285 20.33 9.77 9.01
C TRP A 285 20.67 11.15 8.43
N ALA A 286 20.14 11.50 7.26
CA ALA A 286 20.46 12.75 6.58
C ALA A 286 19.86 13.99 7.26
N PHE A 287 18.61 13.87 7.75
CA PHE A 287 17.82 15.03 8.25
C PHE A 287 17.58 15.01 9.76
N GLY A 288 17.72 13.85 10.42
CA GLY A 288 17.49 13.70 11.85
C GLY A 288 16.05 13.99 12.26
N ARG A 289 15.89 14.60 13.46
CA ARG A 289 14.59 14.87 14.09
C ARG A 289 13.75 15.96 13.40
N ASP A 290 14.36 16.77 12.54
CA ASP A 290 13.70 17.94 11.95
C ASP A 290 13.13 17.68 10.55
N ILE A 291 13.18 16.42 10.10
CA ILE A 291 12.61 15.98 8.82
C ILE A 291 11.09 16.24 8.76
N SER A 292 10.59 16.64 7.60
CA SER A 292 9.15 16.76 7.32
C SER A 292 8.48 15.42 7.05
N ASP A 293 7.17 15.44 6.87
CA ASP A 293 6.32 14.27 6.60
C ASP A 293 6.56 13.61 5.23
N ASP A 294 7.32 14.26 4.35
CA ASP A 294 7.71 13.74 3.03
C ASP A 294 9.17 14.06 2.75
N VAL A 295 10.01 13.04 2.67
CA VAL A 295 11.45 13.17 2.51
C VAL A 295 11.84 13.82 1.17
N ILE A 296 11.05 13.64 0.11
CA ILE A 296 11.35 14.26 -1.20
C ILE A 296 11.19 15.77 -1.14
N THR A 297 10.30 16.29 -0.29
CA THR A 297 10.10 17.75 -0.16
C THR A 297 11.25 18.45 0.57
N GLU A 298 12.05 17.71 1.34
CA GLU A 298 13.27 18.22 2.00
C GLU A 298 14.47 18.29 1.06
N LEU A 299 14.40 17.64 -0.08
CA LEU A 299 15.48 17.67 -1.07
C LEU A 299 15.31 18.89 -1.98
N GLU A 300 16.39 19.67 -2.15
CA GLU A 300 16.38 20.87 -2.95
C GLU A 300 17.12 20.69 -4.28
N ASN A 301 18.16 19.86 -4.29
CA ASN A 301 19.06 19.71 -5.43
C ASN A 301 19.33 18.22 -5.77
N PRO A 302 19.45 17.87 -7.06
CA PRO A 302 19.17 18.74 -8.22
C PRO A 302 17.66 18.83 -8.51
N GLU A 303 17.17 20.03 -8.85
CA GLU A 303 15.74 20.32 -9.06
C GLU A 303 15.06 19.38 -10.06
N TRP A 304 15.71 19.05 -11.18
CA TRP A 304 15.16 18.15 -12.19
C TRP A 304 14.88 16.73 -11.64
N LEU A 305 15.73 16.25 -10.72
CA LEU A 305 15.57 14.92 -10.11
C LEU A 305 14.38 14.92 -9.15
N ILE A 306 14.22 16.00 -8.39
CA ILE A 306 13.11 16.17 -7.44
C ILE A 306 11.79 16.34 -8.20
N ALA A 307 11.77 17.13 -9.29
CA ALA A 307 10.63 17.23 -10.17
C ALA A 307 10.24 15.86 -10.76
N SER A 308 11.24 15.11 -11.25
CA SER A 308 11.02 13.75 -11.78
C SER A 308 10.46 12.80 -10.72
N ALA A 309 10.99 12.82 -9.49
CA ALA A 309 10.50 11.99 -8.38
C ALA A 309 9.04 12.32 -8.04
N ASN A 310 8.68 13.61 -7.94
CA ASN A 310 7.30 14.02 -7.71
C ASN A 310 6.36 13.59 -8.84
N LEU A 311 6.80 13.68 -10.11
CA LEU A 311 6.03 13.18 -11.23
C LEU A 311 5.85 11.65 -11.17
N MET A 312 6.88 10.91 -10.77
CA MET A 312 6.80 9.45 -10.61
C MET A 312 5.82 9.09 -9.48
N VAL A 313 5.83 9.80 -8.36
CA VAL A 313 4.84 9.60 -7.27
C VAL A 313 3.44 9.91 -7.79
N PHE A 314 3.25 11.01 -8.51
CA PHE A 314 1.95 11.35 -9.11
C PHE A 314 1.44 10.23 -10.04
N VAL A 315 2.27 9.73 -10.96
CA VAL A 315 1.91 8.64 -11.87
C VAL A 315 1.60 7.35 -11.10
N HIS A 316 2.39 7.04 -10.06
CA HIS A 316 2.11 5.91 -9.18
C HIS A 316 0.76 6.06 -8.48
N MET A 317 0.45 7.23 -7.93
CA MET A 317 -0.84 7.49 -7.27
C MET A 317 -2.02 7.30 -8.22
N VAL A 318 -1.88 7.74 -9.49
CA VAL A 318 -2.91 7.50 -10.51
C VAL A 318 -3.12 6.00 -10.74
N GLY A 319 -2.03 5.24 -10.88
CA GLY A 319 -2.11 3.79 -11.11
C GLY A 319 -2.59 3.00 -9.90
N GLY A 320 -2.08 3.31 -8.72
CA GLY A 320 -2.44 2.64 -7.46
C GLY A 320 -3.91 2.83 -7.10
N TYR A 321 -4.43 4.04 -7.26
CA TYR A 321 -5.85 4.33 -7.02
C TYR A 321 -6.78 3.45 -7.86
N GLN A 322 -6.44 3.20 -9.13
CA GLN A 322 -7.25 2.33 -9.99
C GLN A 322 -7.27 0.88 -9.51
N VAL A 323 -6.17 0.40 -8.93
CA VAL A 323 -6.12 -0.95 -8.34
C VAL A 323 -7.06 -1.02 -7.13
N TYR A 324 -7.07 -0.02 -6.26
CA TYR A 324 -7.96 0.02 -5.09
C TYR A 324 -9.44 0.17 -5.47
N LEU A 325 -9.78 0.94 -6.51
CA LEU A 325 -11.18 1.08 -6.97
C LEU A 325 -11.75 -0.22 -7.53
N THR A 326 -10.92 -1.10 -8.10
CA THR A 326 -11.37 -2.38 -8.62
C THR A 326 -11.92 -3.32 -7.57
N GLU A 327 -11.51 -3.14 -6.32
CA GLU A 327 -11.98 -3.94 -5.19
C GLU A 327 -13.38 -3.57 -4.73
N MET A 328 -13.86 -2.38 -5.07
CA MET A 328 -15.20 -1.90 -4.66
C MET A 328 -16.32 -2.32 -5.60
N ASN A 329 -16.03 -2.78 -6.80
CA ASN A 329 -16.98 -3.23 -7.81
C ASN A 329 -17.02 -4.76 -7.92
#